data_136e20b542ea4d7286827964ea431d8e
#
_entry.id   136e20b542ea4d7286827964ea431d8e
#
_cell.length_a   1.000
_cell.length_b   1.000
_cell.length_c   1.000
_cell.angle_alpha   90.00
_cell.angle_beta   90.00
_cell.angle_gamma   90.00
#
_symmetry.space_group_name_H-M   'P 1'
#
loop_
_entity.id
_entity.type
_entity.pdbx_description
1 polymer ?
#
loop_
_entity_poly.entity_id
_entity_poly.type
_entity_poly.pdbx_seq_one_letter_code
_entity_poly.pdbx_strand_id
1 'polypeptide(L)'
;MMIYRFVDDMQGSYHADDAAEFQQNVSLLQERFRIKQMQTATWMLGMRITRDRKARTITLDQELYVTKALEKFGLQQCRVVSTPEAVGAAHDANPALDKPADRQRYMEMTGTLMYAAISTRPDIAHAVHYLASNMQAPTQRHMQAAERVFRYLAGTKALGLVFGSRNGDTVGDSRGRRAQVQVDVCAFSDADWANDKGDRRSITGWVAKLNGDPVSWSSKKQRVVALSTCEAELYAESAAIQEVLWLRGLMEELGLHTQTGSTVYGDNQSAIAVSENGVKGERTKHVDVKYHFVTETVERGDVKLRWVPTTQQQADIFTKALAAPVFEHFRRQLMAC
;
A
#
# COMPACT_ATOMS: atom_id res chain seq x y z
N MET A 1 -17.89 19.33 -7.10
CA MET A 1 -18.34 17.99 -7.58
C MET A 1 -17.16 17.26 -8.20
N MET A 2 -16.96 15.97 -7.91
CA MET A 2 -15.98 15.08 -8.56
C MET A 2 -16.69 13.85 -9.10
N ILE A 3 -16.31 13.40 -10.31
CA ILE A 3 -16.82 12.17 -10.92
C ILE A 3 -15.60 11.32 -11.28
N TYR A 4 -15.54 10.12 -10.72
CA TYR A 4 -14.57 9.10 -11.05
C TYR A 4 -15.20 8.04 -11.94
N ARG A 5 -14.54 7.66 -13.02
CA ARG A 5 -14.99 6.62 -13.93
C ARG A 5 -13.91 5.56 -14.11
N PHE A 6 -14.32 4.31 -13.99
CA PHE A 6 -13.48 3.15 -14.31
C PHE A 6 -14.28 2.20 -15.21
N VAL A 7 -13.94 2.16 -16.49
CA VAL A 7 -14.64 1.41 -17.53
C VAL A 7 -16.15 1.73 -17.52
N ASP A 8 -16.99 0.83 -16.98
CA ASP A 8 -18.44 0.96 -16.91
C ASP A 8 -18.95 1.46 -15.55
N ASP A 9 -18.07 1.48 -14.54
CA ASP A 9 -18.41 1.96 -13.20
C ASP A 9 -18.16 3.46 -13.08
N MET A 10 -19.12 4.20 -12.50
CA MET A 10 -19.00 5.62 -12.21
C MET A 10 -19.34 5.89 -10.75
N GLN A 11 -18.50 6.66 -10.08
CA GLN A 11 -18.73 7.16 -8.73
C GLN A 11 -18.66 8.69 -8.71
N GLY A 12 -19.66 9.32 -8.09
CA GLY A 12 -19.67 10.76 -7.90
C GLY A 12 -19.59 11.13 -6.42
N SER A 13 -18.84 12.19 -6.11
CA SER A 13 -18.85 12.83 -4.81
C SER A 13 -19.15 14.33 -4.97
N TYR A 14 -19.94 14.89 -4.07
CA TYR A 14 -20.32 16.28 -4.10
C TYR A 14 -20.52 16.81 -2.68
N HIS A 15 -20.37 18.13 -2.53
CA HIS A 15 -20.76 18.82 -1.29
C HIS A 15 -22.29 18.94 -1.21
N ALA A 16 -22.85 18.99 0.00
CA ALA A 16 -24.30 19.05 0.18
C ALA A 16 -24.94 20.24 -0.56
N ASP A 17 -24.25 21.36 -0.63
CA ASP A 17 -24.71 22.58 -1.32
C ASP A 17 -24.79 22.42 -2.84
N ASP A 18 -23.99 21.50 -3.41
CA ASP A 18 -23.90 21.21 -4.85
C ASP A 18 -24.88 20.08 -5.27
N ALA A 19 -25.76 19.62 -4.37
CA ALA A 19 -26.62 18.45 -4.60
C ALA A 19 -27.54 18.63 -5.81
N ALA A 20 -28.12 19.84 -6.01
CA ALA A 20 -29.00 20.12 -7.13
C ALA A 20 -28.25 20.08 -8.46
N GLU A 21 -27.07 20.68 -8.54
CA GLU A 21 -26.21 20.66 -9.73
C GLU A 21 -25.76 19.25 -10.04
N PHE A 22 -25.38 18.46 -9.01
CA PHE A 22 -25.02 17.07 -9.19
C PHE A 22 -26.16 16.25 -9.79
N GLN A 23 -27.39 16.38 -9.28
CA GLN A 23 -28.56 15.69 -9.80
C GLN A 23 -28.88 16.09 -11.24
N GLN A 24 -28.76 17.37 -11.58
CA GLN A 24 -28.92 17.83 -12.96
C GLN A 24 -27.92 17.19 -13.91
N ASN A 25 -26.64 17.13 -13.54
CA ASN A 25 -25.61 16.49 -14.33
C ASN A 25 -25.84 14.98 -14.48
N VAL A 26 -26.32 14.31 -13.43
CA VAL A 26 -26.72 12.89 -13.48
C VAL A 26 -27.88 12.69 -14.47
N SER A 27 -28.90 13.55 -14.45
CA SER A 27 -30.03 13.48 -15.38
C SER A 27 -29.59 13.63 -16.83
N LEU A 28 -28.70 14.59 -17.12
CA LEU A 28 -28.12 14.78 -18.46
C LEU A 28 -27.34 13.56 -18.95
N LEU A 29 -26.62 12.91 -18.04
CA LEU A 29 -25.91 11.66 -18.36
C LEU A 29 -26.89 10.51 -18.64
N GLN A 30 -27.98 10.42 -17.86
CA GLN A 30 -29.01 9.39 -18.04
C GLN A 30 -29.80 9.55 -19.35
N GLU A 31 -30.01 10.76 -19.82
CA GLU A 31 -30.62 11.02 -21.14
C GLU A 31 -29.75 10.53 -22.31
N ARG A 32 -28.44 10.57 -22.15
CA ARG A 32 -27.49 10.25 -23.21
C ARG A 32 -26.98 8.81 -23.16
N PHE A 33 -26.95 8.21 -21.97
CA PHE A 33 -26.41 6.89 -21.71
C PHE A 33 -27.40 6.06 -20.91
N ARG A 34 -27.44 4.73 -21.17
CA ARG A 34 -28.21 3.80 -20.35
C ARG A 34 -27.52 3.56 -19.01
N ILE A 35 -27.62 4.53 -18.09
CA ILE A 35 -27.03 4.44 -16.75
C ILE A 35 -28.11 3.90 -15.80
N LYS A 36 -27.77 2.89 -15.00
CA LYS A 36 -28.61 2.46 -13.87
C LYS A 36 -28.70 3.57 -12.86
N GLN A 37 -29.85 3.66 -12.17
CA GLN A 37 -30.07 4.70 -11.16
C GLN A 37 -28.93 4.75 -10.16
N MET A 38 -28.36 5.95 -9.94
CA MET A 38 -27.31 6.19 -8.97
C MET A 38 -27.89 6.08 -7.55
N GLN A 39 -27.27 5.23 -6.74
CA GLN A 39 -27.56 5.07 -5.32
C GLN A 39 -26.29 5.39 -4.52
N THR A 40 -26.40 5.43 -3.19
CA THR A 40 -25.21 5.50 -2.34
C THR A 40 -24.26 4.36 -2.71
N ALA A 41 -23.01 4.69 -3.02
CA ALA A 41 -22.02 3.70 -3.40
C ALA A 41 -21.75 2.73 -2.24
N THR A 42 -22.08 1.46 -2.44
CA THR A 42 -21.83 0.36 -1.49
C THR A 42 -20.82 -0.65 -2.02
N TRP A 43 -20.55 -0.61 -3.31
CA TRP A 43 -19.60 -1.47 -4.00
C TRP A 43 -18.89 -0.68 -5.10
N MET A 44 -17.59 -0.91 -5.26
CA MET A 44 -16.81 -0.43 -6.38
C MET A 44 -15.62 -1.36 -6.61
N LEU A 45 -15.37 -1.75 -7.87
CA LEU A 45 -14.23 -2.59 -8.24
C LEU A 45 -14.10 -3.86 -7.36
N GLY A 46 -15.21 -4.51 -7.02
CA GLY A 46 -15.20 -5.71 -6.17
C GLY A 46 -14.89 -5.46 -4.69
N MET A 47 -14.78 -4.21 -4.27
CA MET A 47 -14.64 -3.80 -2.87
C MET A 47 -15.99 -3.35 -2.30
N ARG A 48 -16.28 -3.74 -1.07
CA ARG A 48 -17.41 -3.22 -0.32
C ARG A 48 -17.05 -1.85 0.27
N ILE A 49 -17.95 -0.89 0.14
CA ILE A 49 -17.84 0.45 0.71
C ILE A 49 -18.85 0.54 1.85
N THR A 50 -18.38 0.70 3.07
CA THR A 50 -19.22 0.95 4.24
C THR A 50 -18.93 2.34 4.77
N ARG A 51 -19.96 3.19 4.88
CA ARG A 51 -19.83 4.55 5.38
C ARG A 51 -20.58 4.76 6.68
N ASP A 52 -19.85 5.11 7.73
CA ASP A 52 -20.42 5.60 8.99
C ASP A 52 -20.33 7.13 9.04
N ARG A 53 -21.49 7.78 8.89
CA ARG A 53 -21.58 9.26 8.92
C ARG A 53 -21.42 9.84 10.32
N LYS A 54 -21.72 9.07 11.38
CA LYS A 54 -21.56 9.51 12.77
C LYS A 54 -20.09 9.47 13.17
N ALA A 55 -19.42 8.35 12.88
CA ALA A 55 -17.99 8.19 13.10
C ALA A 55 -17.13 8.95 12.06
N ARG A 56 -17.73 9.46 10.97
CA ARG A 56 -17.03 10.10 9.83
C ARG A 56 -16.00 9.19 9.19
N THR A 57 -16.33 7.89 9.07
CA THR A 57 -15.42 6.90 8.50
C THR A 57 -15.98 6.27 7.23
N ILE A 58 -15.07 5.85 6.37
CA ILE A 58 -15.34 5.00 5.21
C ILE A 58 -14.45 3.77 5.33
N THR A 59 -15.05 2.59 5.27
CA THR A 59 -14.33 1.31 5.24
C THR A 59 -14.40 0.71 3.85
N LEU A 60 -13.25 0.26 3.35
CA LEU A 60 -13.13 -0.53 2.12
C LEU A 60 -12.65 -1.94 2.48
N ASP A 61 -13.43 -2.95 2.15
CA ASP A 61 -13.06 -4.34 2.38
C ASP A 61 -13.39 -5.26 1.20
N GLN A 62 -12.80 -6.43 1.21
CA GLN A 62 -12.98 -7.47 0.20
C GLN A 62 -13.46 -8.79 0.80
N GLU A 63 -14.26 -8.77 1.88
CA GLU A 63 -14.72 -9.98 2.58
C GLU A 63 -15.37 -11.00 1.64
N LEU A 64 -16.25 -10.53 0.76
CA LEU A 64 -16.92 -11.40 -0.22
C LEU A 64 -15.93 -12.00 -1.24
N TYR A 65 -14.96 -11.19 -1.70
CA TYR A 65 -13.92 -11.67 -2.62
C TYR A 65 -13.06 -12.75 -1.97
N VAL A 66 -12.59 -12.50 -0.76
CA VAL A 66 -11.78 -13.47 0.02
C VAL A 66 -12.57 -14.75 0.27
N THR A 67 -13.87 -14.65 0.62
CA THR A 67 -14.73 -15.82 0.83
C THR A 67 -14.82 -16.67 -0.43
N LYS A 68 -15.12 -16.05 -1.58
CA LYS A 68 -15.18 -16.77 -2.87
C LYS A 68 -13.82 -17.36 -3.27
N ALA A 69 -12.72 -16.69 -2.97
CA ALA A 69 -11.39 -17.20 -3.23
C ALA A 69 -11.07 -18.44 -2.38
N LEU A 70 -11.45 -18.44 -1.11
CA LEU A 70 -11.32 -19.61 -0.22
C LEU A 70 -12.17 -20.79 -0.73
N GLU A 71 -13.38 -20.53 -1.23
CA GLU A 71 -14.25 -21.55 -1.85
C GLU A 71 -13.61 -22.13 -3.10
N LYS A 72 -13.14 -21.26 -4.01
CA LYS A 72 -12.50 -21.68 -5.27
C LYS A 72 -11.34 -22.65 -5.05
N PHE A 73 -10.55 -22.44 -4.00
CA PHE A 73 -9.34 -23.24 -3.72
C PHE A 73 -9.58 -24.37 -2.69
N GLY A 74 -10.81 -24.53 -2.17
CA GLY A 74 -11.15 -25.58 -1.19
C GLY A 74 -10.57 -25.34 0.20
N LEU A 75 -10.40 -24.06 0.59
CA LEU A 75 -9.76 -23.63 1.84
C LEU A 75 -10.73 -23.02 2.85
N GLN A 76 -12.05 -23.23 2.70
CA GLN A 76 -13.07 -22.63 3.59
C GLN A 76 -12.92 -23.08 5.07
N GLN A 77 -12.53 -24.34 5.27
CA GLN A 77 -12.38 -24.96 6.60
C GLN A 77 -10.91 -25.14 7.01
N CYS A 78 -10.00 -24.36 6.41
CA CYS A 78 -8.59 -24.49 6.75
C CYS A 78 -8.29 -23.98 8.17
N ARG A 79 -7.25 -24.54 8.80
CA ARG A 79 -6.76 -24.01 10.08
C ARG A 79 -6.16 -22.62 9.88
N VAL A 80 -6.72 -21.62 10.54
CA VAL A 80 -6.27 -20.23 10.49
C VAL A 80 -4.87 -20.05 11.10
N VAL A 81 -4.17 -19.01 10.66
CA VAL A 81 -2.84 -18.60 11.17
C VAL A 81 -2.84 -17.11 11.42
N SER A 82 -1.96 -16.63 12.32
CA SER A 82 -1.89 -15.22 12.73
C SER A 82 -1.09 -14.33 11.79
N THR A 83 -0.22 -14.89 10.93
CA THR A 83 0.63 -14.13 10.00
C THR A 83 0.60 -14.74 8.60
N PRO A 84 0.67 -13.93 7.53
CA PRO A 84 0.66 -14.43 6.15
C PRO A 84 1.94 -15.22 5.83
N GLU A 85 3.05 -14.92 6.51
CA GLU A 85 4.33 -15.58 6.34
C GLU A 85 4.83 -16.18 7.65
N ALA A 86 5.63 -17.22 7.55
CA ALA A 86 6.41 -17.74 8.68
C ALA A 86 7.82 -17.14 8.62
N VAL A 87 8.31 -16.65 9.73
CA VAL A 87 9.68 -16.11 9.82
C VAL A 87 10.68 -17.19 9.37
N GLY A 88 11.49 -16.88 8.37
CA GLY A 88 12.56 -17.74 7.85
C GLY A 88 12.14 -18.90 6.94
N ALA A 89 10.84 -19.22 6.81
CA ALA A 89 10.42 -20.46 6.12
C ALA A 89 10.34 -20.36 4.58
N ALA A 90 10.04 -19.19 4.04
CA ALA A 90 9.78 -19.04 2.61
C ALA A 90 11.05 -18.82 1.79
N HIS A 91 12.04 -18.14 2.34
CA HIS A 91 13.29 -17.81 1.65
C HIS A 91 14.28 -18.99 1.54
N ASP A 92 13.96 -20.13 2.16
CA ASP A 92 14.78 -21.35 2.10
C ASP A 92 14.34 -22.32 0.99
N ALA A 93 13.34 -21.98 0.18
CA ALA A 93 12.96 -22.82 -0.95
C ALA A 93 14.11 -22.90 -1.98
N ASN A 94 14.53 -24.11 -2.29
CA ASN A 94 15.57 -24.38 -3.28
C ASN A 94 14.94 -25.11 -4.46
N PRO A 95 14.76 -24.45 -5.64
CA PRO A 95 14.14 -25.09 -6.81
C PRO A 95 14.85 -26.36 -7.29
N ALA A 96 16.15 -26.51 -7.00
CA ALA A 96 16.93 -27.70 -7.38
C ALA A 96 16.69 -28.90 -6.46
N LEU A 97 16.27 -28.67 -5.22
CA LEU A 97 16.08 -29.73 -4.21
C LEU A 97 14.60 -29.98 -3.89
N ASP A 98 13.75 -28.98 -4.06
CA ASP A 98 12.33 -29.06 -3.74
C ASP A 98 11.51 -29.64 -4.90
N LYS A 99 10.49 -30.43 -4.58
CA LYS A 99 9.58 -30.98 -5.60
C LYS A 99 8.84 -29.82 -6.31
N PRO A 100 8.69 -29.88 -7.65
CA PRO A 100 7.93 -28.91 -8.39
C PRO A 100 6.45 -28.92 -7.95
N ALA A 101 5.81 -27.75 -7.99
CA ALA A 101 4.38 -27.61 -7.76
C ALA A 101 3.60 -27.54 -9.08
N ASP A 102 2.27 -27.72 -8.98
CA ASP A 102 1.37 -27.39 -10.08
C ASP A 102 1.46 -25.86 -10.35
N ARG A 103 2.12 -25.52 -11.45
CA ARG A 103 2.38 -24.13 -11.83
C ARG A 103 1.10 -23.37 -12.13
N GLN A 104 0.13 -24.00 -12.83
CA GLN A 104 -1.11 -23.33 -13.19
C GLN A 104 -1.90 -22.96 -11.93
N ARG A 105 -2.10 -23.91 -11.03
CA ARG A 105 -2.78 -23.68 -9.76
C ARG A 105 -2.06 -22.62 -8.92
N TYR A 106 -0.73 -22.68 -8.87
CA TYR A 106 0.05 -21.69 -8.15
C TYR A 106 -0.13 -20.26 -8.70
N MET A 107 -0.09 -20.10 -10.03
CA MET A 107 -0.32 -18.83 -10.69
C MET A 107 -1.73 -18.28 -10.43
N GLU A 108 -2.75 -19.12 -10.45
CA GLU A 108 -4.13 -18.73 -10.14
C GLU A 108 -4.27 -18.27 -8.69
N MET A 109 -3.68 -18.99 -7.74
CA MET A 109 -3.65 -18.61 -6.32
C MET A 109 -2.95 -17.29 -6.12
N THR A 110 -1.75 -17.14 -6.68
CA THR A 110 -0.95 -15.91 -6.53
C THR A 110 -1.64 -14.71 -7.17
N GLY A 111 -2.23 -14.85 -8.37
CA GLY A 111 -2.99 -13.79 -9.02
C GLY A 111 -4.22 -13.36 -8.22
N THR A 112 -4.91 -14.32 -7.58
CA THR A 112 -6.04 -14.03 -6.70
C THR A 112 -5.59 -13.23 -5.45
N LEU A 113 -4.48 -13.64 -4.83
CA LEU A 113 -3.90 -12.93 -3.68
C LEU A 113 -3.39 -11.53 -4.05
N MET A 114 -2.82 -11.38 -5.25
CA MET A 114 -2.31 -10.10 -5.74
C MET A 114 -3.40 -9.04 -5.81
N TYR A 115 -4.58 -9.38 -6.30
CA TYR A 115 -5.70 -8.44 -6.32
C TYR A 115 -6.11 -7.99 -4.91
N ALA A 116 -6.15 -8.88 -3.94
CA ALA A 116 -6.41 -8.50 -2.55
C ALA A 116 -5.30 -7.59 -1.99
N ALA A 117 -4.03 -7.94 -2.24
CA ALA A 117 -2.87 -7.21 -1.74
C ALA A 117 -2.80 -5.76 -2.24
N ILE A 118 -3.15 -5.50 -3.51
CA ILE A 118 -3.09 -4.14 -4.08
C ILE A 118 -4.36 -3.31 -3.84
N SER A 119 -5.45 -3.93 -3.39
CA SER A 119 -6.74 -3.24 -3.23
C SER A 119 -7.01 -2.82 -1.79
N THR A 120 -7.10 -3.78 -0.85
CA THR A 120 -7.50 -3.49 0.54
C THR A 120 -6.66 -4.20 1.60
N ARG A 121 -5.69 -5.02 1.20
CA ARG A 121 -4.91 -5.87 2.11
C ARG A 121 -3.41 -5.59 2.01
N PRO A 122 -2.94 -4.40 2.46
CA PRO A 122 -1.51 -4.08 2.53
C PRO A 122 -0.71 -5.09 3.37
N ASP A 123 -1.33 -5.69 4.34
CA ASP A 123 -0.76 -6.65 5.27
C ASP A 123 -0.27 -7.96 4.63
N ILE A 124 -0.70 -8.29 3.42
CA ILE A 124 -0.21 -9.46 2.68
C ILE A 124 0.74 -9.06 1.52
N ALA A 125 1.05 -7.78 1.34
CA ALA A 125 1.78 -7.32 0.15
C ALA A 125 3.17 -7.95 0.02
N HIS A 126 3.93 -8.09 1.11
CA HIS A 126 5.24 -8.74 1.09
C HIS A 126 5.14 -10.23 0.75
N ALA A 127 4.24 -10.96 1.40
CA ALA A 127 3.98 -12.35 1.12
C ALA A 127 3.64 -12.60 -0.36
N VAL A 128 2.76 -11.77 -0.90
CA VAL A 128 2.32 -11.88 -2.30
C VAL A 128 3.44 -11.50 -3.27
N HIS A 129 4.25 -10.51 -2.93
CA HIS A 129 5.44 -10.18 -3.72
C HIS A 129 6.42 -11.37 -3.82
N TYR A 130 6.69 -12.03 -2.67
CA TYR A 130 7.50 -13.24 -2.65
C TYR A 130 6.91 -14.34 -3.55
N LEU A 131 5.61 -14.63 -3.42
CA LEU A 131 4.94 -15.62 -4.26
C LEU A 131 5.03 -15.28 -5.75
N ALA A 132 4.80 -14.00 -6.10
CA ALA A 132 4.87 -13.53 -7.48
C ALA A 132 6.27 -13.68 -8.10
N SER A 133 7.31 -13.50 -7.32
CA SER A 133 8.70 -13.66 -7.76
C SER A 133 9.06 -15.10 -8.16
N ASN A 134 8.27 -16.09 -7.72
CA ASN A 134 8.51 -17.52 -7.94
C ASN A 134 7.53 -18.19 -8.93
N MET A 135 6.77 -17.41 -9.72
CA MET A 135 5.76 -17.95 -10.64
C MET A 135 6.32 -18.78 -11.79
N GLN A 136 7.58 -18.61 -12.18
CA GLN A 136 8.15 -19.34 -13.30
C GLN A 136 8.41 -20.81 -12.98
N ALA A 137 8.94 -21.10 -11.79
CA ALA A 137 9.32 -22.42 -11.34
C ALA A 137 8.91 -22.64 -9.87
N PRO A 138 7.59 -22.71 -9.57
CA PRO A 138 7.15 -22.86 -8.20
C PRO A 138 7.44 -24.27 -7.68
N THR A 139 7.81 -24.33 -6.41
CA THR A 139 8.02 -25.59 -5.67
C THR A 139 6.84 -25.85 -4.73
N GLN A 140 6.78 -27.07 -4.16
CA GLN A 140 5.77 -27.42 -3.15
C GLN A 140 5.85 -26.49 -1.92
N ARG A 141 7.04 -25.98 -1.55
CA ARG A 141 7.19 -25.00 -0.47
C ARG A 141 6.54 -23.65 -0.83
N HIS A 142 6.68 -23.20 -2.09
CA HIS A 142 5.99 -22.00 -2.56
C HIS A 142 4.45 -22.20 -2.55
N MET A 143 3.97 -23.39 -2.92
CA MET A 143 2.54 -23.72 -2.83
C MET A 143 2.02 -23.64 -1.39
N GLN A 144 2.76 -24.23 -0.44
CA GLN A 144 2.44 -24.17 0.99
C GLN A 144 2.46 -22.72 1.52
N ALA A 145 3.39 -21.89 1.02
CA ALA A 145 3.41 -20.47 1.37
C ALA A 145 2.17 -19.75 0.84
N ALA A 146 1.73 -20.03 -0.40
CA ALA A 146 0.48 -19.47 -0.94
C ALA A 146 -0.74 -19.92 -0.11
N GLU A 147 -0.85 -21.20 0.23
CA GLU A 147 -1.91 -21.73 1.10
C GLU A 147 -1.88 -21.07 2.49
N ARG A 148 -0.69 -20.75 3.02
CA ARG A 148 -0.57 -20.04 4.29
C ARG A 148 -1.17 -18.64 4.24
N VAL A 149 -0.97 -17.89 3.13
CA VAL A 149 -1.61 -16.58 2.96
C VAL A 149 -3.14 -16.72 2.95
N PHE A 150 -3.69 -17.72 2.26
CA PHE A 150 -5.14 -17.98 2.32
C PHE A 150 -5.62 -18.36 3.73
N ARG A 151 -4.86 -19.14 4.49
CA ARG A 151 -5.18 -19.48 5.88
C ARG A 151 -5.17 -18.24 6.78
N TYR A 152 -4.29 -17.29 6.54
CA TYR A 152 -4.29 -15.99 7.20
C TYR A 152 -5.54 -15.18 6.81
N LEU A 153 -5.86 -15.10 5.52
CA LEU A 153 -7.06 -14.43 5.03
C LEU A 153 -8.35 -15.05 5.58
N ALA A 154 -8.41 -16.37 5.74
CA ALA A 154 -9.56 -17.06 6.33
C ALA A 154 -9.87 -16.56 7.76
N GLY A 155 -8.83 -16.28 8.55
CA GLY A 155 -8.97 -15.72 9.90
C GLY A 155 -9.18 -14.20 9.95
N THR A 156 -9.03 -13.50 8.82
CA THR A 156 -9.02 -12.03 8.75
C THR A 156 -9.87 -11.47 7.60
N LYS A 157 -10.93 -12.18 7.21
CA LYS A 157 -11.78 -11.84 6.04
C LYS A 157 -12.39 -10.44 6.14
N ALA A 158 -12.81 -10.05 7.32
CA ALA A 158 -13.49 -8.78 7.58
C ALA A 158 -12.54 -7.59 7.71
N LEU A 159 -11.21 -7.80 7.71
CA LEU A 159 -10.27 -6.69 7.77
C LEU A 159 -10.27 -5.91 6.47
N GLY A 160 -10.25 -4.58 6.60
CA GLY A 160 -10.21 -3.64 5.48
C GLY A 160 -9.46 -2.36 5.84
N LEU A 161 -9.43 -1.43 4.90
CA LEU A 161 -8.91 -0.08 5.09
C LEU A 161 -10.01 0.79 5.69
N VAL A 162 -9.66 1.59 6.71
CA VAL A 162 -10.58 2.58 7.29
C VAL A 162 -9.98 3.96 7.12
N PHE A 163 -10.76 4.85 6.54
CA PHE A 163 -10.41 6.24 6.28
C PHE A 163 -11.22 7.18 7.16
N GLY A 164 -10.59 8.24 7.66
CA GLY A 164 -11.25 9.31 8.42
C GLY A 164 -11.27 9.11 9.93
N SER A 165 -10.74 8.02 10.49
CA SER A 165 -10.85 7.72 11.92
C SER A 165 -9.73 8.29 12.80
N ARG A 166 -8.58 8.65 12.23
CA ARG A 166 -7.35 8.83 13.00
C ARG A 166 -7.09 10.25 13.48
N ASN A 167 -7.61 11.25 12.78
CA ASN A 167 -7.48 12.64 13.20
C ASN A 167 -8.88 13.26 13.27
N GLY A 168 -9.45 13.30 14.47
CA GLY A 168 -10.73 13.94 14.77
C GLY A 168 -10.75 15.46 14.56
N ASP A 169 -9.76 16.01 13.87
CA ASP A 169 -9.62 17.44 13.63
C ASP A 169 -10.53 17.88 12.48
N THR A 170 -11.60 18.37 12.89
CA THR A 170 -12.53 19.36 12.39
C THR A 170 -12.08 20.11 11.14
N VAL A 171 -12.56 19.64 10.02
CA VAL A 171 -12.79 20.51 8.89
C VAL A 171 -14.13 21.19 9.11
N GLY A 172 -14.10 22.33 9.77
CA GLY A 172 -15.27 23.17 9.93
C GLY A 172 -15.05 24.23 11.00
N ASP A 173 -14.68 25.43 10.60
CA ASP A 173 -14.91 26.62 11.40
C ASP A 173 -16.40 26.69 11.70
N SER A 174 -16.77 26.90 12.98
CA SER A 174 -18.12 27.12 13.49
C SER A 174 -18.85 28.31 12.82
N ARG A 175 -18.27 28.94 11.81
CA ARG A 175 -18.79 30.09 11.05
C ARG A 175 -19.12 29.79 9.59
N GLY A 176 -19.13 28.51 9.15
CA GLY A 176 -19.53 28.14 7.78
C GLY A 176 -18.59 28.59 6.66
N ARG A 177 -17.38 29.05 6.97
CA ARG A 177 -16.37 29.34 5.95
C ARG A 177 -15.72 28.02 5.52
N ARG A 178 -15.54 27.82 4.22
CA ARG A 178 -14.69 26.76 3.66
C ARG A 178 -13.28 26.95 4.24
N ALA A 179 -12.98 26.33 5.37
CA ALA A 179 -11.60 26.21 5.80
C ALA A 179 -10.87 25.47 4.67
N GLN A 180 -9.74 26.00 4.21
CA GLN A 180 -8.89 25.29 3.27
C GLN A 180 -8.45 23.99 3.96
N VAL A 181 -8.99 22.86 3.50
CA VAL A 181 -8.63 21.55 4.01
C VAL A 181 -7.20 21.31 3.60
N GLN A 182 -6.31 21.35 4.57
CA GLN A 182 -4.92 21.02 4.34
C GLN A 182 -4.75 19.52 4.52
N VAL A 183 -4.30 18.83 3.46
CA VAL A 183 -4.06 17.39 3.47
C VAL A 183 -2.62 17.11 3.88
N ASP A 184 -2.42 16.33 4.93
CA ASP A 184 -1.11 15.81 5.30
C ASP A 184 -0.78 14.60 4.42
N VAL A 185 0.33 14.70 3.68
CA VAL A 185 0.87 13.62 2.85
C VAL A 185 2.18 13.17 3.46
N CYS A 186 2.26 11.93 3.92
CA CYS A 186 3.50 11.36 4.44
C CYS A 186 3.72 9.93 3.96
N ALA A 187 4.94 9.43 4.10
CA ALA A 187 5.26 8.03 3.79
C ALA A 187 6.26 7.45 4.78
N PHE A 188 6.29 6.12 4.87
CA PHE A 188 7.33 5.33 5.51
C PHE A 188 8.04 4.52 4.44
N SER A 189 9.36 4.42 4.50
CA SER A 189 10.18 3.62 3.58
C SER A 189 11.19 2.79 4.34
N ASP A 190 11.41 1.56 3.88
CA ASP A 190 12.37 0.60 4.43
C ASP A 190 12.98 -0.26 3.31
N ALA A 191 14.17 -0.80 3.53
CA ALA A 191 14.78 -1.75 2.64
C ALA A 191 15.40 -2.93 3.40
N ASP A 192 14.95 -4.15 3.09
CA ASP A 192 15.61 -5.36 3.59
C ASP A 192 16.81 -5.71 2.69
N TRP A 193 18.00 -5.35 3.18
CA TRP A 193 19.24 -5.43 2.40
C TRP A 193 19.67 -6.87 2.13
N ALA A 194 19.86 -7.16 0.82
CA ALA A 194 20.46 -8.41 0.35
C ALA A 194 19.81 -9.70 0.91
N ASN A 195 18.52 -9.64 1.27
CA ASN A 195 17.81 -10.75 1.91
C ASN A 195 17.53 -11.91 0.93
N ASP A 196 17.40 -11.64 -0.36
CA ASP A 196 17.27 -12.73 -1.33
C ASP A 196 18.58 -13.53 -1.43
N LYS A 197 18.52 -14.80 -1.00
CA LYS A 197 19.69 -15.69 -0.98
C LYS A 197 20.15 -16.09 -2.39
N GLY A 198 19.27 -16.00 -3.39
CA GLY A 198 19.56 -16.41 -4.77
C GLY A 198 20.33 -15.35 -5.56
N ASP A 199 19.87 -14.10 -5.51
CA ASP A 199 20.45 -12.99 -6.31
C ASP A 199 20.97 -11.82 -5.48
N ARG A 200 20.89 -11.89 -4.15
CA ARG A 200 21.37 -10.89 -3.19
C ARG A 200 20.75 -9.49 -3.37
N ARG A 201 19.59 -9.42 -4.01
CA ARG A 201 18.84 -8.18 -4.15
C ARG A 201 18.04 -7.86 -2.90
N SER A 202 17.90 -6.58 -2.64
CA SER A 202 17.13 -6.04 -1.52
C SER A 202 15.64 -5.97 -1.86
N ILE A 203 14.80 -5.95 -0.83
CA ILE A 203 13.37 -5.65 -0.97
C ILE A 203 13.14 -4.20 -0.55
N THR A 204 12.54 -3.41 -1.40
CA THR A 204 12.01 -2.08 -1.09
C THR A 204 10.59 -2.20 -0.61
N GLY A 205 10.28 -1.61 0.54
CA GLY A 205 8.94 -1.46 1.08
C GLY A 205 8.62 0.00 1.36
N TRP A 206 7.39 0.42 1.06
CA TRP A 206 6.92 1.73 1.48
C TRP A 206 5.39 1.74 1.60
N VAL A 207 4.90 2.70 2.39
CA VAL A 207 3.48 3.04 2.51
C VAL A 207 3.32 4.54 2.54
N ALA A 208 2.46 5.09 1.68
CA ALA A 208 2.08 6.49 1.66
C ALA A 208 0.69 6.67 2.27
N LYS A 209 0.53 7.76 3.01
CA LYS A 209 -0.67 8.07 3.80
C LYS A 209 -1.18 9.46 3.52
N LEU A 210 -2.50 9.60 3.56
CA LEU A 210 -3.20 10.89 3.59
C LEU A 210 -3.88 11.04 4.95
N ASN A 211 -3.55 12.10 5.68
CA ASN A 211 -4.09 12.37 7.03
C ASN A 211 -3.93 11.16 8.00
N GLY A 212 -2.84 10.40 7.85
CA GLY A 212 -2.56 9.21 8.66
C GLY A 212 -3.17 7.90 8.15
N ASP A 213 -4.04 7.92 7.15
CA ASP A 213 -4.66 6.73 6.56
C ASP A 213 -3.88 6.24 5.35
N PRO A 214 -3.59 4.94 5.19
CA PRO A 214 -2.83 4.41 4.08
C PRO A 214 -3.65 4.44 2.78
N VAL A 215 -3.07 5.01 1.73
CA VAL A 215 -3.72 5.12 0.40
C VAL A 215 -2.93 4.42 -0.69
N SER A 216 -1.62 4.22 -0.49
CA SER A 216 -0.77 3.54 -1.45
C SER A 216 0.37 2.81 -0.72
N TRP A 217 0.80 1.67 -1.25
CA TRP A 217 1.88 0.86 -0.66
C TRP A 217 2.55 -0.02 -1.70
N SER A 218 3.75 -0.45 -1.41
CA SER A 218 4.50 -1.34 -2.28
C SER A 218 5.44 -2.24 -1.48
N SER A 219 5.58 -3.46 -1.98
CA SER A 219 6.68 -4.37 -1.64
C SER A 219 7.28 -4.85 -2.95
N LYS A 220 8.56 -4.56 -3.19
CA LYS A 220 9.18 -4.85 -4.49
C LYS A 220 10.66 -5.14 -4.38
N LYS A 221 11.12 -6.21 -5.04
CA LYS A 221 12.55 -6.51 -5.19
C LYS A 221 13.24 -5.41 -6.03
N GLN A 222 14.38 -4.93 -5.56
CA GLN A 222 15.21 -3.97 -6.28
C GLN A 222 15.78 -4.60 -7.56
N ARG A 223 15.93 -3.80 -8.60
CA ARG A 223 16.45 -4.28 -9.90
C ARG A 223 17.98 -4.48 -9.90
N VAL A 224 18.66 -3.86 -8.95
CA VAL A 224 20.12 -3.88 -8.78
C VAL A 224 20.47 -4.48 -7.42
N VAL A 225 21.70 -4.95 -7.28
CA VAL A 225 22.26 -5.35 -5.99
C VAL A 225 22.85 -4.12 -5.33
N ALA A 226 22.30 -3.72 -4.19
CA ALA A 226 22.83 -2.63 -3.39
C ALA A 226 24.10 -3.09 -2.65
N LEU A 227 25.15 -2.28 -2.69
CA LEU A 227 26.44 -2.59 -2.10
C LEU A 227 26.48 -2.32 -0.58
N SER A 228 25.49 -1.63 -0.05
CA SER A 228 25.36 -1.33 1.38
C SER A 228 23.88 -1.20 1.79
N THR A 229 23.62 -1.30 3.10
CA THR A 229 22.30 -1.00 3.66
C THR A 229 21.86 0.42 3.31
N CYS A 230 22.76 1.40 3.45
CA CYS A 230 22.49 2.81 3.11
C CYS A 230 22.06 2.98 1.64
N GLU A 231 22.69 2.27 0.71
CA GLU A 231 22.29 2.30 -0.70
C GLU A 231 20.92 1.67 -0.92
N ALA A 232 20.61 0.55 -0.27
CA ALA A 232 19.31 -0.09 -0.36
C ALA A 232 18.19 0.84 0.17
N GLU A 233 18.45 1.51 1.30
CA GLU A 233 17.52 2.50 1.88
C GLU A 233 17.30 3.71 0.96
N LEU A 234 18.34 4.22 0.33
CA LEU A 234 18.22 5.32 -0.65
C LEU A 234 17.29 4.94 -1.81
N TYR A 235 17.34 3.68 -2.27
CA TYR A 235 16.40 3.18 -3.28
C TYR A 235 14.96 3.18 -2.76
N ALA A 236 14.74 2.81 -1.49
CA ALA A 236 13.43 2.81 -0.87
C ALA A 236 12.90 4.23 -0.65
N GLU A 237 13.72 5.15 -0.11
CA GLU A 237 13.41 6.57 0.03
C GLU A 237 13.03 7.20 -1.31
N SER A 238 13.83 6.98 -2.36
CA SER A 238 13.55 7.48 -3.71
C SER A 238 12.19 7.00 -4.24
N ALA A 239 11.81 5.75 -3.99
CA ALA A 239 10.53 5.21 -4.43
C ALA A 239 9.35 5.82 -3.64
N ALA A 240 9.49 5.96 -2.33
CA ALA A 240 8.48 6.61 -1.47
C ALA A 240 8.28 8.09 -1.82
N ILE A 241 9.39 8.82 -2.10
CA ILE A 241 9.33 10.23 -2.51
C ILE A 241 8.57 10.39 -3.82
N GLN A 242 8.82 9.53 -4.81
CA GLN A 242 8.10 9.57 -6.09
C GLN A 242 6.59 9.43 -5.89
N GLU A 243 6.16 8.52 -5.02
CA GLU A 243 4.75 8.33 -4.69
C GLU A 243 4.16 9.54 -3.95
N VAL A 244 4.88 10.08 -2.98
CA VAL A 244 4.47 11.29 -2.25
C VAL A 244 4.27 12.48 -3.18
N LEU A 245 5.21 12.72 -4.10
CA LEU A 245 5.11 13.81 -5.08
C LEU A 245 3.92 13.61 -6.03
N TRP A 246 3.67 12.37 -6.46
CA TRP A 246 2.50 12.04 -7.27
C TRP A 246 1.20 12.29 -6.51
N LEU A 247 1.09 11.86 -5.24
CA LEU A 247 -0.09 12.11 -4.40
C LEU A 247 -0.32 13.61 -4.19
N ARG A 248 0.73 14.39 -3.97
CA ARG A 248 0.62 15.86 -3.86
C ARG A 248 0.03 16.49 -5.12
N GLY A 249 0.58 16.12 -6.29
CA GLY A 249 0.04 16.58 -7.58
C GLY A 249 -1.42 16.20 -7.76
N LEU A 250 -1.80 14.96 -7.41
CA LEU A 250 -3.20 14.52 -7.45
C LEU A 250 -4.10 15.35 -6.51
N MET A 251 -3.64 15.64 -5.28
CA MET A 251 -4.42 16.49 -4.35
C MET A 251 -4.60 17.89 -4.90
N GLU A 252 -3.58 18.49 -5.50
CA GLU A 252 -3.64 19.82 -6.12
C GLU A 252 -4.62 19.84 -7.30
N GLU A 253 -4.60 18.82 -8.17
CA GLU A 253 -5.58 18.68 -9.27
C GLU A 253 -7.02 18.54 -8.76
N LEU A 254 -7.21 17.91 -7.59
CA LEU A 254 -8.50 17.80 -6.91
C LEU A 254 -8.90 19.10 -6.16
N GLY A 255 -8.09 20.16 -6.23
CA GLY A 255 -8.33 21.42 -5.52
C GLY A 255 -8.13 21.35 -4.01
N LEU A 256 -7.38 20.34 -3.53
CA LEU A 256 -7.02 20.17 -2.14
C LEU A 256 -5.59 20.68 -1.90
N HIS A 257 -5.41 21.45 -0.84
CA HIS A 257 -4.08 21.96 -0.51
C HIS A 257 -3.33 20.97 0.34
N THR A 258 -2.09 20.67 -0.03
CA THR A 258 -1.18 19.85 0.78
C THR A 258 -0.30 20.71 1.69
N GLN A 259 0.21 20.12 2.77
CA GLN A 259 1.19 20.78 3.62
C GLN A 259 2.49 21.06 2.85
N THR A 260 3.17 22.16 3.21
CA THR A 260 4.48 22.46 2.63
C THR A 260 5.52 21.46 3.17
N GLY A 261 6.10 20.66 2.26
CA GLY A 261 7.11 19.67 2.60
C GLY A 261 6.50 18.43 3.27
N SER A 262 6.14 17.43 2.47
CA SER A 262 5.69 16.12 2.96
C SER A 262 6.79 15.39 3.70
N THR A 263 6.45 14.59 4.72
CA THR A 263 7.45 13.85 5.48
C THR A 263 7.59 12.42 4.99
N VAL A 264 8.83 11.98 4.73
CA VAL A 264 9.16 10.57 4.51
C VAL A 264 9.99 10.07 5.70
N TYR A 265 9.52 9.02 6.32
CA TYR A 265 10.11 8.41 7.51
C TYR A 265 10.96 7.20 7.12
N GLY A 266 12.21 7.16 7.62
CA GLY A 266 13.14 6.03 7.51
C GLY A 266 13.74 5.70 8.87
N ASP A 267 14.29 4.50 9.05
CA ASP A 267 14.96 4.12 10.30
C ASP A 267 16.50 4.05 10.18
N ASN A 268 17.04 4.33 8.98
CA ASN A 268 18.48 4.40 8.74
C ASN A 268 19.01 5.84 8.81
N GLN A 269 19.54 6.23 9.96
CA GLN A 269 20.10 7.57 10.18
C GLN A 269 21.20 7.92 9.19
N SER A 270 22.02 6.92 8.77
CA SER A 270 23.11 7.15 7.82
C SER A 270 22.57 7.46 6.41
N ALA A 271 21.49 6.78 5.98
CA ALA A 271 20.84 7.06 4.70
C ALA A 271 20.26 8.47 4.69
N ILE A 272 19.53 8.85 5.74
CA ILE A 272 18.94 10.19 5.89
C ILE A 272 20.04 11.26 5.87
N ALA A 273 21.10 11.10 6.68
CA ALA A 273 22.20 12.07 6.74
C ALA A 273 22.92 12.23 5.39
N VAL A 274 23.08 11.14 4.64
CA VAL A 274 23.61 11.14 3.29
C VAL A 274 22.68 11.90 2.33
N SER A 275 21.40 11.67 2.40
CA SER A 275 20.38 12.31 1.56
C SER A 275 20.23 13.82 1.83
N GLU A 276 20.45 14.27 3.07
CA GLU A 276 20.37 15.69 3.46
C GLU A 276 21.66 16.48 3.20
N ASN A 277 22.83 15.89 3.41
CA ASN A 277 24.10 16.63 3.42
C ASN A 277 24.92 16.49 2.13
N GLY A 278 24.50 15.68 1.21
CA GLY A 278 25.28 15.36 0.04
C GLY A 278 26.43 14.39 0.32
N VAL A 279 26.84 13.60 -0.67
CA VAL A 279 28.01 12.74 -0.57
C VAL A 279 29.15 13.32 -1.39
N LYS A 280 30.27 13.50 -0.73
CA LYS A 280 31.57 13.79 -1.38
C LYS A 280 32.24 12.46 -1.71
N GLY A 281 32.18 11.99 -2.96
CA GLY A 281 32.89 10.79 -3.41
C GLY A 281 32.44 10.25 -4.77
N GLU A 282 33.33 9.52 -5.45
CA GLU A 282 33.01 8.83 -6.71
C GLU A 282 32.02 7.68 -6.46
N ARG A 283 30.86 7.71 -7.10
CA ARG A 283 29.81 6.68 -7.05
C ARG A 283 29.46 6.15 -8.43
N THR A 284 28.88 4.96 -8.45
CA THR A 284 28.33 4.39 -9.68
C THR A 284 27.15 5.24 -10.17
N LYS A 285 27.10 5.52 -11.48
CA LYS A 285 26.13 6.42 -12.13
C LYS A 285 24.65 6.16 -11.76
N HIS A 286 24.29 4.93 -11.42
CA HIS A 286 22.89 4.58 -11.09
C HIS A 286 22.48 5.00 -9.68
N VAL A 287 23.41 4.96 -8.72
CA VAL A 287 23.21 5.45 -7.36
C VAL A 287 23.15 6.97 -7.37
N ASP A 288 24.00 7.57 -8.20
CA ASP A 288 24.14 9.01 -8.36
C ASP A 288 22.83 9.69 -8.78
N VAL A 289 22.12 9.17 -9.78
CA VAL A 289 20.83 9.71 -10.24
C VAL A 289 19.76 9.70 -9.14
N LYS A 290 19.61 8.60 -8.39
CA LYS A 290 18.62 8.52 -7.31
C LYS A 290 18.99 9.42 -6.15
N TYR A 291 20.27 9.45 -5.84
CA TYR A 291 20.82 10.31 -4.83
C TYR A 291 20.53 11.80 -5.14
N HIS A 292 20.87 12.26 -6.34
CA HIS A 292 20.57 13.62 -6.76
C HIS A 292 19.07 13.93 -6.72
N PHE A 293 18.22 12.99 -7.15
CA PHE A 293 16.77 13.15 -7.07
C PHE A 293 16.29 13.37 -5.63
N VAL A 294 16.76 12.55 -4.68
CA VAL A 294 16.37 12.67 -3.27
C VAL A 294 16.86 13.99 -2.69
N THR A 295 18.16 14.31 -2.87
CA THR A 295 18.79 15.54 -2.35
C THR A 295 18.12 16.79 -2.93
N GLU A 296 17.92 16.86 -4.24
CA GLU A 296 17.25 17.99 -4.89
C GLU A 296 15.81 18.19 -4.36
N THR A 297 15.07 17.10 -4.14
CA THR A 297 13.71 17.17 -3.63
C THR A 297 13.66 17.66 -2.18
N VAL A 298 14.64 17.28 -1.36
CA VAL A 298 14.80 17.78 0.02
C VAL A 298 15.23 19.25 0.02
N GLU A 299 16.20 19.64 -0.80
CA GLU A 299 16.68 21.02 -0.93
C GLU A 299 15.59 21.99 -1.39
N ARG A 300 14.72 21.56 -2.31
CA ARG A 300 13.55 22.34 -2.73
C ARG A 300 12.48 22.47 -1.63
N GLY A 301 12.58 21.67 -0.58
CA GLY A 301 11.60 21.64 0.51
C GLY A 301 10.29 20.92 0.15
N ASP A 302 10.27 20.15 -0.94
CA ASP A 302 9.12 19.36 -1.35
C ASP A 302 8.89 18.20 -0.37
N VAL A 303 9.97 17.64 0.16
CA VAL A 303 9.99 16.54 1.12
C VAL A 303 10.97 16.82 2.26
N LYS A 304 10.65 16.29 3.43
CA LYS A 304 11.52 16.26 4.62
C LYS A 304 11.75 14.81 4.99
N LEU A 305 13.01 14.42 5.15
CA LEU A 305 13.35 13.11 5.69
C LEU A 305 13.34 13.16 7.22
N ARG A 306 12.77 12.15 7.86
CA ARG A 306 12.76 12.05 9.33
C ARG A 306 13.05 10.64 9.77
N TRP A 307 13.94 10.53 10.74
CA TRP A 307 14.23 9.27 11.39
C TRP A 307 13.11 8.84 12.34
N VAL A 308 12.80 7.53 12.31
CA VAL A 308 11.95 6.86 13.29
C VAL A 308 12.66 5.62 13.83
N PRO A 309 12.43 5.23 15.10
CA PRO A 309 12.94 3.95 15.59
C PRO A 309 12.26 2.79 14.85
N THR A 310 12.96 1.67 14.68
CA THR A 310 12.46 0.47 13.98
C THR A 310 11.13 -0.03 14.55
N THR A 311 10.88 0.17 15.85
CA THR A 311 9.58 -0.17 16.48
C THR A 311 8.41 0.68 15.96
N GLN A 312 8.66 1.77 15.24
CA GLN A 312 7.68 2.65 14.61
C GLN A 312 7.76 2.63 13.08
N GLN A 313 8.69 1.84 12.51
CA GLN A 313 8.89 1.74 11.07
C GLN A 313 7.78 0.90 10.42
N GLN A 314 6.74 1.57 9.97
CA GLN A 314 5.57 0.89 9.38
C GLN A 314 5.88 0.21 8.04
N ALA A 315 6.97 0.57 7.38
CA ALA A 315 7.38 -0.06 6.13
C ALA A 315 7.99 -1.45 6.33
N ASP A 316 8.37 -1.84 7.54
CA ASP A 316 8.91 -3.18 7.87
C ASP A 316 7.99 -4.33 7.41
N ILE A 317 6.67 -4.12 7.48
CA ILE A 317 5.68 -5.14 7.05
C ILE A 317 5.72 -5.40 5.54
N PHE A 318 6.34 -4.51 4.76
CA PHE A 318 6.48 -4.62 3.30
C PHE A 318 7.85 -5.13 2.86
N THR A 319 8.79 -5.33 3.77
CA THR A 319 10.17 -5.72 3.43
C THR A 319 10.57 -7.08 3.97
N LYS A 320 9.97 -7.52 5.07
CA LYS A 320 10.37 -8.77 5.74
C LYS A 320 9.21 -9.49 6.43
N ALA A 321 9.37 -10.80 6.60
CA ALA A 321 8.45 -11.62 7.40
C ALA A 321 8.64 -11.29 8.88
N LEU A 322 7.58 -10.80 9.55
CA LEU A 322 7.61 -10.37 10.93
C LEU A 322 7.01 -11.41 11.88
N ALA A 323 7.54 -11.47 13.11
CA ALA A 323 6.93 -12.24 14.19
C ALA A 323 5.52 -11.72 14.52
N ALA A 324 4.61 -12.60 14.93
CA ALA A 324 3.19 -12.27 15.09
C ALA A 324 2.91 -11.01 15.92
N PRO A 325 3.53 -10.74 17.08
CA PRO A 325 3.26 -9.53 17.84
C PRO A 325 3.64 -8.23 17.10
N VAL A 326 4.78 -8.23 16.39
CA VAL A 326 5.27 -7.08 15.62
C VAL A 326 4.41 -6.88 14.37
N PHE A 327 4.09 -7.97 13.68
CA PHE A 327 3.20 -7.97 12.53
C PHE A 327 1.82 -7.37 12.87
N GLU A 328 1.20 -7.84 13.96
CA GLU A 328 -0.09 -7.33 14.41
C GLU A 328 -0.04 -5.85 14.80
N HIS A 329 1.07 -5.41 15.41
CA HIS A 329 1.27 -4.02 15.77
C HIS A 329 1.21 -3.12 14.51
N PHE A 330 1.99 -3.42 13.46
CA PHE A 330 1.99 -2.63 12.23
C PHE A 330 0.70 -2.80 11.43
N ARG A 331 0.12 -4.01 11.38
CA ARG A 331 -1.18 -4.21 10.75
C ARG A 331 -2.25 -3.29 11.32
N ARG A 332 -2.34 -3.14 12.65
CA ARG A 332 -3.30 -2.24 13.31
C ARG A 332 -3.06 -0.76 12.96
N GLN A 333 -1.85 -0.37 12.63
CA GLN A 333 -1.55 0.99 12.18
C GLN A 333 -1.94 1.24 10.70
N LEU A 334 -2.08 0.18 9.93
CA LEU A 334 -2.45 0.25 8.51
C LEU A 334 -3.93 -0.03 8.29
N MET A 335 -4.55 -0.88 9.11
CA MET A 335 -5.90 -1.39 8.90
C MET A 335 -6.71 -1.29 10.18
N ALA A 336 -8.03 -1.15 10.04
CA ALA A 336 -8.91 -1.32 11.18
C ALA A 336 -9.02 -2.80 11.56
N CYS A 337 -9.02 -3.05 12.83
CA CYS A 337 -9.28 -4.36 13.44
C CYS A 337 -10.71 -4.42 13.92
#